data_e6baf5e715e4dc0c8f71cbd29dbdfb8a
#
_entry.id   e6baf5e715e4dc0c8f71cbd29dbdfb8a
#
_cell.length_a   1.000
_cell.length_b   1.000
_cell.length_c   1.000
_cell.angle_alpha   90.00
_cell.angle_beta   90.00
_cell.angle_gamma   90.00
#
_symmetry.space_group_name_H-M   'P 1'
#
loop_
_entity.id
_entity.type
_entity.pdbx_description
1 polymer ?
#
loop_
_entity_poly.entity_id
_entity_poly.type
_entity_poly.pdbx_seq_one_letter_code
_entity_poly.pdbx_strand_id
1 'polypeptide(L)'
;MEHKPGTFRTSIGGQALIEGILMRGPEKQAIVVRSPEGLVTKVEELTLIKDKYPILGLPILRGAVTFLDSMIRGVKALMFSADYFPDDKAAQPSKLDLWLEKHVPAEKLQNVLVWVSVLLSLGMTLVLFMLLPTFVAGLFRAQNAALHNLIEGVIKVAIFLAYLILCSKQKDVRRVFCYHGAEHKTIFCYEAGLPLTVENARIQPKHHPRCGTSFLFVVIIVSILCSSIVFSYVNWQNIWVRIGMHLLLLIPVVGITYEFNRLVGRHDNALTRVLSAPGMWLQNFTVNEPDDSMLEVAIEALKLVLPEEEGKDRW
;
A
#
# COMPACT_ATOMS: atom_id res chain seq x y z
N MET A 1 18.69 -15.70 -15.45
CA MET A 1 19.04 -16.65 -14.36
C MET A 1 17.72 -17.14 -13.79
N GLU A 2 17.46 -18.44 -13.84
CA GLU A 2 16.30 -19.03 -13.16
C GLU A 2 16.46 -18.82 -11.66
N HIS A 3 15.52 -18.10 -11.07
CA HIS A 3 15.47 -17.89 -9.64
C HIS A 3 15.21 -19.23 -8.98
N LYS A 4 16.18 -19.74 -8.22
CA LYS A 4 15.92 -20.92 -7.35
C LYS A 4 14.80 -20.52 -6.39
N PRO A 5 13.70 -21.29 -6.31
CA PRO A 5 12.66 -21.00 -5.33
C PRO A 5 13.30 -20.91 -3.94
N GLY A 6 12.94 -19.88 -3.18
CA GLY A 6 13.48 -19.65 -1.84
C GLY A 6 13.31 -20.86 -0.93
N THR A 7 14.19 -21.01 0.03
CA THR A 7 14.17 -22.12 0.99
C THR A 7 12.91 -22.10 1.87
N PHE A 8 12.32 -20.93 2.08
CA PHE A 8 11.07 -20.71 2.83
C PHE A 8 10.39 -19.40 2.38
N ARG A 9 9.20 -19.12 2.94
CA ARG A 9 8.46 -17.87 2.71
C ARG A 9 8.23 -17.18 4.02
N THR A 10 8.67 -15.93 4.10
CA THR A 10 8.45 -15.12 5.29
C THR A 10 7.12 -14.35 5.21
N SER A 11 6.52 -14.12 6.38
CA SER A 11 5.40 -13.20 6.57
C SER A 11 5.85 -11.75 6.78
N ILE A 12 7.17 -11.51 6.84
CA ILE A 12 7.73 -10.16 6.93
C ILE A 12 7.45 -9.41 5.64
N GLY A 13 7.03 -8.19 5.77
CA GLY A 13 6.80 -7.26 4.66
C GLY A 13 7.07 -5.84 5.12
N GLY A 14 7.08 -4.90 4.18
CA GLY A 14 7.42 -3.54 4.51
C GLY A 14 6.60 -2.50 3.75
N GLN A 15 7.05 -1.28 3.91
CA GLN A 15 6.57 -0.11 3.20
C GLN A 15 7.74 0.84 2.96
N ALA A 16 7.94 1.22 1.70
CA ALA A 16 8.89 2.27 1.36
C ALA A 16 8.43 3.63 1.89
N LEU A 17 9.39 4.39 2.40
CA LEU A 17 9.22 5.72 2.98
C LEU A 17 10.11 6.74 2.25
N ILE A 18 10.09 7.98 2.69
CA ILE A 18 11.02 9.01 2.24
C ILE A 18 12.41 8.65 2.82
N GLU A 19 13.37 8.36 1.94
CA GLU A 19 14.74 7.96 2.31
C GLU A 19 14.81 6.83 3.36
N GLY A 20 13.82 5.93 3.36
CA GLY A 20 13.73 4.91 4.38
C GLY A 20 12.77 3.77 4.07
N ILE A 21 12.68 2.84 5.01
CA ILE A 21 11.81 1.67 4.96
C ILE A 21 11.22 1.41 6.35
N LEU A 22 9.91 1.13 6.37
CA LEU A 22 9.26 0.46 7.47
C LEU A 22 9.26 -1.04 7.17
N MET A 23 9.87 -1.87 8.02
CA MET A 23 9.71 -3.33 8.00
C MET A 23 8.80 -3.77 9.14
N ARG A 24 7.98 -4.77 8.87
CA ARG A 24 7.04 -5.34 9.84
C ARG A 24 7.23 -6.85 9.91
N GLY A 25 7.70 -7.31 11.05
CA GLY A 25 7.84 -8.73 11.39
C GLY A 25 6.63 -9.26 12.15
N PRO A 26 6.71 -10.47 12.70
CA PRO A 26 5.62 -11.08 13.48
C PRO A 26 5.36 -10.39 14.82
N GLU A 27 6.39 -9.83 15.46
CA GLU A 27 6.34 -9.27 16.83
C GLU A 27 6.70 -7.79 16.88
N LYS A 28 7.55 -7.34 15.95
CA LYS A 28 8.12 -5.99 15.95
C LYS A 28 7.96 -5.35 14.58
N GLN A 29 7.90 -4.02 14.57
CA GLN A 29 8.10 -3.21 13.37
C GLN A 29 9.29 -2.29 13.57
N ALA A 30 10.04 -2.04 12.52
CA ALA A 30 11.19 -1.14 12.54
C ALA A 30 11.11 -0.14 11.38
N ILE A 31 11.38 1.12 11.69
CA ILE A 31 11.56 2.17 10.70
C ILE A 31 13.05 2.48 10.66
N VAL A 32 13.64 2.43 9.49
CA VAL A 32 15.02 2.85 9.26
C VAL A 32 15.02 3.91 8.17
N VAL A 33 15.58 5.07 8.48
CA VAL A 33 15.66 6.24 7.60
C VAL A 33 17.12 6.65 7.46
N ARG A 34 17.56 6.96 6.26
CA ARG A 34 18.89 7.51 5.98
C ARG A 34 18.83 9.02 6.07
N SER A 35 19.12 9.58 7.24
CA SER A 35 19.26 11.03 7.41
C SER A 35 20.63 11.52 6.92
N PRO A 36 20.82 12.85 6.75
CA PRO A 36 22.15 13.43 6.44
C PRO A 36 23.22 13.08 7.48
N GLU A 37 22.83 12.82 8.73
CA GLU A 37 23.73 12.51 9.85
C GLU A 37 24.00 11.00 10.01
N GLY A 38 23.30 10.14 9.27
CA GLY A 38 23.43 8.68 9.34
C GLY A 38 22.11 7.96 9.37
N LEU A 39 22.14 6.68 9.73
CA LEU A 39 20.90 5.88 9.85
C LEU A 39 20.19 6.19 11.17
N VAL A 40 18.92 6.53 11.07
CA VAL A 40 18.01 6.68 12.21
C VAL A 40 17.07 5.48 12.25
N THR A 41 16.99 4.86 13.42
CA THR A 41 16.19 3.65 13.63
C THR A 41 15.13 3.87 14.71
N LYS A 42 13.93 3.33 14.47
CA LYS A 42 12.85 3.29 15.47
C LYS A 42 12.23 1.90 15.45
N VAL A 43 12.28 1.20 16.57
CA VAL A 43 11.70 -0.13 16.73
C VAL A 43 10.51 -0.04 17.68
N GLU A 44 9.41 -0.67 17.32
CA GLU A 44 8.18 -0.72 18.11
C GLU A 44 7.66 -2.17 18.16
N GLU A 45 7.15 -2.58 19.32
CA GLU A 45 6.47 -3.86 19.44
C GLU A 45 5.10 -3.82 18.76
N LEU A 46 4.72 -4.93 18.13
CA LEU A 46 3.44 -5.09 17.46
C LEU A 46 2.43 -5.76 18.38
N THR A 47 1.44 -5.00 18.81
CA THR A 47 0.23 -5.55 19.41
C THR A 47 -0.83 -5.72 18.32
N LEU A 48 -1.27 -6.95 18.08
CA LEU A 48 -2.30 -7.20 17.09
C LEU A 48 -3.69 -6.91 17.68
N ILE A 49 -4.48 -6.15 16.95
CA ILE A 49 -5.85 -5.75 17.40
C ILE A 49 -6.72 -6.98 17.67
N LYS A 50 -6.53 -8.08 16.93
CA LYS A 50 -7.25 -9.35 17.14
C LYS A 50 -6.99 -9.98 18.52
N ASP A 51 -5.84 -9.74 19.12
CA ASP A 51 -5.48 -10.29 20.42
C ASP A 51 -6.26 -9.58 21.54
N LYS A 52 -6.58 -8.31 21.34
CA LYS A 52 -7.43 -7.52 22.25
C LYS A 52 -8.93 -7.73 21.99
N TYR A 53 -9.33 -7.91 20.73
CA TYR A 53 -10.72 -8.05 20.30
C TYR A 53 -10.87 -9.25 19.35
N PRO A 54 -11.13 -10.47 19.85
CA PRO A 54 -11.17 -11.70 19.04
C PRO A 54 -12.16 -11.67 17.87
N ILE A 55 -13.28 -10.95 18.01
CA ILE A 55 -14.30 -10.78 16.95
C ILE A 55 -13.68 -10.13 15.70
N LEU A 56 -12.73 -9.20 15.87
CA LEU A 56 -12.04 -8.54 14.77
C LEU A 56 -11.01 -9.47 14.08
N GLY A 57 -10.80 -10.67 14.61
CA GLY A 57 -10.01 -11.74 13.99
C GLY A 57 -10.80 -12.62 13.01
N LEU A 58 -12.12 -12.44 12.90
CA LEU A 58 -12.95 -13.19 11.96
C LEU A 58 -12.58 -12.89 10.50
N PRO A 59 -12.71 -13.87 9.59
CA PRO A 59 -12.51 -13.64 8.16
C PRO A 59 -13.28 -12.41 7.66
N ILE A 60 -12.72 -11.69 6.69
CA ILE A 60 -13.21 -10.41 6.14
C ILE A 60 -13.01 -9.25 7.13
N LEU A 61 -13.51 -9.32 8.37
CA LEU A 61 -13.33 -8.25 9.37
C LEU A 61 -11.84 -8.04 9.69
N ARG A 62 -11.08 -9.10 9.89
CA ARG A 62 -9.63 -9.00 10.13
C ARG A 62 -8.89 -8.32 8.98
N GLY A 63 -9.35 -8.52 7.74
CA GLY A 63 -8.76 -7.89 6.57
C GLY A 63 -8.94 -6.37 6.58
N ALA A 64 -10.16 -5.89 6.85
CA ALA A 64 -10.46 -4.48 6.96
C ALA A 64 -9.69 -3.82 8.14
N VAL A 65 -9.66 -4.49 9.29
CA VAL A 65 -8.94 -3.99 10.48
C VAL A 65 -7.44 -3.94 10.26
N THR A 66 -6.85 -5.01 9.68
CA THR A 66 -5.40 -5.05 9.37
C THR A 66 -5.02 -3.98 8.35
N PHE A 67 -5.88 -3.75 7.36
CA PHE A 67 -5.66 -2.71 6.36
C PHE A 67 -5.67 -1.31 6.99
N LEU A 68 -6.67 -1.01 7.84
CA LEU A 68 -6.74 0.28 8.55
C LEU A 68 -5.56 0.48 9.50
N ASP A 69 -5.17 -0.54 10.27
CA ASP A 69 -3.98 -0.50 11.12
C ASP A 69 -2.71 -0.22 10.31
N SER A 70 -2.56 -0.92 9.18
CA SER A 70 -1.41 -0.72 8.28
C SER A 70 -1.39 0.68 7.67
N MET A 71 -2.54 1.25 7.29
CA MET A 71 -2.63 2.63 6.82
C MET A 71 -2.22 3.64 7.89
N ILE A 72 -2.77 3.51 9.11
CA ILE A 72 -2.45 4.44 10.21
C ILE A 72 -0.96 4.39 10.55
N ARG A 73 -0.39 3.19 10.68
CA ARG A 73 1.04 3.02 10.96
C ARG A 73 1.91 3.49 9.80
N GLY A 74 1.50 3.21 8.57
CA GLY A 74 2.21 3.66 7.37
C GLY A 74 2.25 5.18 7.24
N VAL A 75 1.15 5.88 7.53
CA VAL A 75 1.13 7.37 7.58
C VAL A 75 2.05 7.90 8.67
N LYS A 76 2.00 7.31 9.88
CA LYS A 76 2.90 7.71 10.97
C LYS A 76 4.38 7.49 10.64
N ALA A 77 4.70 6.38 9.98
CA ALA A 77 6.06 6.09 9.53
C ALA A 77 6.52 7.06 8.44
N LEU A 78 5.62 7.41 7.50
CA LEU A 78 5.91 8.40 6.48
C LEU A 78 6.16 9.79 7.07
N MET A 79 5.35 10.21 8.04
CA MET A 79 5.56 11.46 8.78
C MET A 79 6.91 11.44 9.51
N PHE A 80 7.20 10.35 10.23
CA PHE A 80 8.49 10.18 10.91
C PHE A 80 9.67 10.29 9.94
N SER A 81 9.58 9.69 8.76
CA SER A 81 10.66 9.81 7.77
C SER A 81 10.76 11.22 7.18
N ALA A 82 9.64 11.91 6.96
CA ALA A 82 9.62 13.27 6.45
C ALA A 82 10.27 14.29 7.40
N ASP A 83 10.22 14.07 8.73
CA ASP A 83 10.82 14.95 9.72
C ASP A 83 12.36 15.07 9.56
N TYR A 84 13.03 14.08 8.94
CA TYR A 84 14.46 14.07 8.65
C TYR A 84 14.82 14.71 7.32
N PHE A 85 13.84 15.02 6.48
CA PHE A 85 14.01 15.65 5.16
C PHE A 85 13.05 16.82 5.02
N PRO A 86 13.24 17.89 5.81
CA PRO A 86 12.46 19.11 5.60
C PRO A 86 12.73 19.61 4.17
N ASP A 87 11.65 19.95 3.47
CA ASP A 87 11.74 20.49 2.13
C ASP A 87 12.61 21.77 2.14
N ASP A 88 13.83 21.69 1.60
CA ASP A 88 14.73 22.85 1.42
C ASP A 88 14.14 23.91 0.47
N LYS A 89 13.11 23.56 -0.25
CA LYS A 89 12.29 24.46 -1.05
C LYS A 89 10.97 24.68 -0.34
N ALA A 90 10.98 25.50 0.71
CA ALA A 90 9.74 26.02 1.26
C ALA A 90 8.92 26.61 0.09
N ALA A 91 7.95 25.85 -0.40
CA ALA A 91 6.97 26.36 -1.34
C ALA A 91 6.39 27.60 -0.69
N GLN A 92 6.22 28.70 -1.47
CA GLN A 92 5.59 29.89 -0.92
C GLN A 92 4.28 29.45 -0.24
N PRO A 93 4.05 29.86 1.03
CA PRO A 93 2.91 29.38 1.79
C PRO A 93 1.62 29.64 1.00
N SER A 94 0.80 28.62 0.86
CA SER A 94 -0.48 28.73 0.16
C SER A 94 -1.42 29.68 0.91
N LYS A 95 -2.46 30.18 0.25
CA LYS A 95 -3.48 30.99 0.94
C LYS A 95 -4.11 30.26 2.11
N LEU A 96 -4.19 28.93 2.03
CA LEU A 96 -4.69 28.08 3.10
C LEU A 96 -3.70 28.02 4.28
N ASP A 97 -2.40 27.92 4.00
CA ASP A 97 -1.37 27.90 5.03
C ASP A 97 -1.36 29.21 5.81
N LEU A 98 -1.39 30.34 5.10
CA LEU A 98 -1.47 31.69 5.71
C LEU A 98 -2.75 31.88 6.55
N TRP A 99 -3.87 31.30 6.11
CA TRP A 99 -5.12 31.35 6.87
C TRP A 99 -5.04 30.48 8.13
N LEU A 100 -4.46 29.29 8.02
CA LEU A 100 -4.26 28.37 9.15
C LEU A 100 -3.29 28.95 10.18
N GLU A 101 -2.16 29.52 9.76
CA GLU A 101 -1.20 30.20 10.64
C GLU A 101 -1.87 31.32 11.47
N LYS A 102 -2.83 32.02 10.89
CA LYS A 102 -3.56 33.08 11.57
C LYS A 102 -4.58 32.58 12.61
N HIS A 103 -5.12 31.36 12.45
CA HIS A 103 -6.26 30.87 13.23
C HIS A 103 -5.90 29.67 14.13
N VAL A 104 -4.71 29.08 13.96
CA VAL A 104 -4.28 27.89 14.70
C VAL A 104 -3.03 28.21 15.51
N PRO A 105 -2.97 27.86 16.81
CA PRO A 105 -1.77 28.02 17.60
C PRO A 105 -0.57 27.30 16.99
N ALA A 106 0.61 27.93 16.99
CA ALA A 106 1.83 27.42 16.34
C ALA A 106 2.18 25.98 16.76
N GLU A 107 1.97 25.61 18.03
CA GLU A 107 2.21 24.30 18.58
C GLU A 107 1.33 23.19 17.95
N LYS A 108 0.17 23.55 17.40
CA LYS A 108 -0.80 22.61 16.79
C LYS A 108 -0.82 22.71 15.28
N LEU A 109 -0.19 23.74 14.72
CA LEU A 109 -0.29 24.06 13.30
C LEU A 109 0.17 22.90 12.40
N GLN A 110 1.32 22.31 12.70
CA GLN A 110 1.88 21.18 11.95
C GLN A 110 0.91 19.98 11.92
N ASN A 111 0.35 19.62 13.07
CA ASN A 111 -0.62 18.53 13.14
C ASN A 111 -1.90 18.84 12.35
N VAL A 112 -2.40 20.08 12.44
CA VAL A 112 -3.60 20.50 11.68
C VAL A 112 -3.34 20.47 10.18
N LEU A 113 -2.20 20.96 9.71
CA LEU A 113 -1.80 20.93 8.30
C LEU A 113 -1.74 19.50 7.78
N VAL A 114 -1.13 18.59 8.52
CA VAL A 114 -1.07 17.17 8.16
C VAL A 114 -2.48 16.55 8.05
N TRP A 115 -3.33 16.74 9.04
CA TRP A 115 -4.68 16.18 9.01
C TRP A 115 -5.54 16.78 7.90
N VAL A 116 -5.44 18.09 7.65
CA VAL A 116 -6.11 18.76 6.53
C VAL A 116 -5.63 18.18 5.20
N SER A 117 -4.32 18.00 5.03
CA SER A 117 -3.74 17.40 3.81
C SER A 117 -4.21 15.96 3.62
N VAL A 118 -4.28 15.16 4.68
CA VAL A 118 -4.80 13.78 4.63
C VAL A 118 -6.28 13.77 4.24
N LEU A 119 -7.10 14.65 4.81
CA LEU A 119 -8.53 14.76 4.48
C LEU A 119 -8.75 15.21 3.04
N LEU A 120 -7.98 16.20 2.58
CA LEU A 120 -8.03 16.67 1.18
C LEU A 120 -7.60 15.56 0.21
N SER A 121 -6.54 14.82 0.53
CA SER A 121 -6.08 13.68 -0.28
C SER A 121 -7.11 12.56 -0.33
N LEU A 122 -7.75 12.27 0.80
CA LEU A 122 -8.84 11.29 0.86
C LEU A 122 -10.04 11.74 0.03
N GLY A 123 -10.45 13.02 0.16
CA GLY A 123 -11.50 13.62 -0.64
C GLY A 123 -11.19 13.54 -2.14
N MET A 124 -9.97 13.90 -2.53
CA MET A 124 -9.52 13.81 -3.93
C MET A 124 -9.54 12.36 -4.44
N THR A 125 -9.13 11.40 -3.60
CA THR A 125 -9.17 9.98 -3.93
C THR A 125 -10.61 9.50 -4.19
N LEU A 126 -11.56 9.89 -3.34
CA LEU A 126 -12.98 9.57 -3.54
C LEU A 126 -13.51 10.20 -4.82
N VAL A 127 -13.17 11.46 -5.09
CA VAL A 127 -13.57 12.15 -6.34
C VAL A 127 -13.00 11.42 -7.55
N LEU A 128 -11.69 11.13 -7.55
CA LEU A 128 -11.00 10.59 -8.72
C LEU A 128 -11.35 9.12 -8.99
N PHE A 129 -11.46 8.29 -7.95
CA PHE A 129 -11.62 6.84 -8.11
C PHE A 129 -13.04 6.32 -7.86
N MET A 130 -13.93 7.18 -7.38
CA MET A 130 -15.31 6.79 -7.12
C MET A 130 -16.29 7.68 -7.89
N LEU A 131 -16.28 9.00 -7.67
CA LEU A 131 -17.26 9.90 -8.27
C LEU A 131 -17.05 10.08 -9.77
N LEU A 132 -15.83 10.32 -10.21
CA LEU A 132 -15.49 10.54 -11.63
C LEU A 132 -15.82 9.31 -12.49
N PRO A 133 -15.41 8.06 -12.17
CA PRO A 133 -15.81 6.89 -12.95
C PRO A 133 -17.32 6.69 -13.00
N THR A 134 -18.01 6.86 -11.87
CA THR A 134 -19.46 6.73 -11.79
C THR A 134 -20.16 7.80 -12.64
N PHE A 135 -19.69 9.04 -12.59
CA PHE A 135 -20.22 10.15 -13.40
C PHE A 135 -20.01 9.89 -14.91
N VAL A 136 -18.77 9.55 -15.29
CA VAL A 136 -18.43 9.26 -16.70
C VAL A 136 -19.22 8.05 -17.22
N ALA A 137 -19.33 6.98 -16.44
CA ALA A 137 -20.13 5.81 -16.81
C ALA A 137 -21.62 6.17 -16.98
N GLY A 138 -22.14 7.11 -16.20
CA GLY A 138 -23.52 7.61 -16.32
C GLY A 138 -23.83 8.32 -17.65
N LEU A 139 -22.80 8.81 -18.36
CA LEU A 139 -22.98 9.39 -19.72
C LEU A 139 -23.26 8.33 -20.79
N PHE A 140 -22.93 7.07 -20.50
CA PHE A 140 -23.21 5.96 -21.40
C PHE A 140 -24.58 5.35 -21.07
N ARG A 141 -25.43 5.19 -22.12
CA ARG A 141 -26.73 4.54 -21.98
C ARG A 141 -26.57 3.03 -21.89
N ALA A 142 -26.29 2.53 -20.70
CA ALA A 142 -26.20 1.09 -20.48
C ALA A 142 -27.62 0.46 -20.43
N GLN A 143 -27.79 -0.69 -21.07
CA GLN A 143 -29.05 -1.40 -21.14
C GLN A 143 -29.42 -2.11 -19.81
N ASN A 144 -28.41 -2.42 -19.01
CA ASN A 144 -28.59 -3.08 -17.70
C ASN A 144 -27.43 -2.72 -16.73
N ALA A 145 -27.64 -3.05 -15.45
CA ALA A 145 -26.69 -2.77 -14.38
C ALA A 145 -25.32 -3.42 -14.60
N ALA A 146 -25.27 -4.63 -15.16
CA ALA A 146 -24.02 -5.36 -15.40
C ALA A 146 -23.13 -4.63 -16.41
N LEU A 147 -23.71 -4.22 -17.55
CA LEU A 147 -22.98 -3.44 -18.56
C LEU A 147 -22.52 -2.09 -18.01
N HIS A 148 -23.37 -1.40 -17.24
CA HIS A 148 -23.00 -0.14 -16.60
C HIS A 148 -21.81 -0.31 -15.65
N ASN A 149 -21.83 -1.34 -14.78
CA ASN A 149 -20.76 -1.63 -13.85
C ASN A 149 -19.46 -2.06 -14.56
N LEU A 150 -19.56 -2.76 -15.68
CA LEU A 150 -18.40 -3.10 -16.52
C LEU A 150 -17.75 -1.83 -17.10
N ILE A 151 -18.55 -0.92 -17.67
CA ILE A 151 -18.07 0.37 -18.20
C ILE A 151 -17.40 1.17 -17.08
N GLU A 152 -18.06 1.31 -15.92
CA GLU A 152 -17.51 1.99 -14.77
C GLU A 152 -16.19 1.35 -14.30
N GLY A 153 -16.13 0.03 -14.28
CA GLY A 153 -14.93 -0.73 -13.93
C GLY A 153 -13.75 -0.48 -14.87
N VAL A 154 -14.01 -0.48 -16.18
CA VAL A 154 -12.98 -0.16 -17.19
C VAL A 154 -12.46 1.27 -17.01
N ILE A 155 -13.36 2.23 -16.76
CA ILE A 155 -12.99 3.62 -16.50
C ILE A 155 -12.15 3.74 -15.21
N LYS A 156 -12.52 3.04 -14.13
CA LYS A 156 -11.74 2.99 -12.88
C LYS A 156 -10.33 2.48 -13.12
N VAL A 157 -10.19 1.38 -13.85
CA VAL A 157 -8.87 0.81 -14.19
C VAL A 157 -8.06 1.81 -15.02
N ALA A 158 -8.66 2.44 -16.02
CA ALA A 158 -7.97 3.41 -16.87
C ALA A 158 -7.48 4.64 -16.08
N ILE A 159 -8.33 5.20 -15.20
CA ILE A 159 -7.98 6.33 -14.33
C ILE A 159 -6.87 5.91 -13.35
N PHE A 160 -6.97 4.73 -12.75
CA PHE A 160 -5.96 4.20 -11.83
C PHE A 160 -4.59 4.04 -12.51
N LEU A 161 -4.55 3.45 -13.69
CA LEU A 161 -3.31 3.27 -14.43
C LEU A 161 -2.72 4.62 -14.86
N ALA A 162 -3.55 5.55 -15.36
CA ALA A 162 -3.10 6.89 -15.72
C ALA A 162 -2.50 7.62 -14.49
N TYR A 163 -3.18 7.59 -13.36
CA TYR A 163 -2.70 8.17 -12.10
C TYR A 163 -1.36 7.56 -11.67
N LEU A 164 -1.27 6.22 -11.68
CA LEU A 164 -0.05 5.49 -11.29
C LEU A 164 1.14 5.87 -12.18
N ILE A 165 0.94 5.92 -13.51
CA ILE A 165 1.97 6.29 -14.48
C ILE A 165 2.40 7.75 -14.28
N LEU A 166 1.46 8.66 -14.00
CA LEU A 166 1.80 10.07 -13.72
C LEU A 166 2.62 10.20 -12.43
N CYS A 167 2.19 9.54 -11.36
CA CYS A 167 2.93 9.53 -10.09
C CYS A 167 4.33 8.94 -10.23
N SER A 168 4.48 7.84 -10.98
CA SER A 168 5.77 7.17 -11.17
C SER A 168 6.83 8.02 -11.89
N LYS A 169 6.41 9.08 -12.58
CA LYS A 169 7.31 10.03 -13.27
C LYS A 169 7.85 11.13 -12.35
N GLN A 170 7.24 11.34 -11.18
CA GLN A 170 7.73 12.33 -10.22
C GLN A 170 9.01 11.84 -9.55
N LYS A 171 10.01 12.73 -9.43
CA LYS A 171 11.35 12.36 -8.92
C LYS A 171 11.32 11.77 -7.52
N ASP A 172 10.57 12.40 -6.62
CA ASP A 172 10.49 11.99 -5.21
C ASP A 172 9.76 10.64 -5.07
N VAL A 173 8.65 10.46 -5.79
CA VAL A 173 7.92 9.18 -5.84
C VAL A 173 8.78 8.08 -6.45
N ARG A 174 9.53 8.40 -7.51
CA ARG A 174 10.46 7.44 -8.13
C ARG A 174 11.53 6.97 -7.13
N ARG A 175 12.01 7.86 -6.26
CA ARG A 175 12.98 7.52 -5.23
C ARG A 175 12.38 6.60 -4.16
N VAL A 176 11.16 6.87 -3.71
CA VAL A 176 10.41 5.94 -2.85
C VAL A 176 10.23 4.58 -3.52
N PHE A 177 9.99 4.53 -4.83
CA PHE A 177 9.90 3.27 -5.57
C PHE A 177 11.25 2.52 -5.71
N CYS A 178 12.39 3.20 -5.57
CA CYS A 178 13.68 2.53 -5.42
C CYS A 178 13.82 1.86 -4.04
N TYR A 179 13.39 2.51 -2.97
CA TYR A 179 13.30 1.88 -1.63
C TYR A 179 12.36 0.68 -1.62
N HIS A 180 11.26 0.73 -2.37
CA HIS A 180 10.37 -0.42 -2.55
C HIS A 180 11.09 -1.60 -3.25
N GLY A 181 11.94 -1.30 -4.23
CA GLY A 181 12.80 -2.31 -4.85
C GLY A 181 13.82 -2.89 -3.87
N ALA A 182 14.39 -2.06 -2.99
CA ALA A 182 15.33 -2.51 -1.95
C ALA A 182 14.64 -3.45 -0.94
N GLU A 183 13.41 -3.12 -0.52
CA GLU A 183 12.59 -3.99 0.32
C GLU A 183 12.44 -5.39 -0.31
N HIS A 184 11.97 -5.46 -1.56
CA HIS A 184 11.75 -6.73 -2.25
C HIS A 184 13.01 -7.56 -2.39
N LYS A 185 14.12 -6.95 -2.82
CA LYS A 185 15.41 -7.63 -2.98
C LYS A 185 15.93 -8.18 -1.65
N THR A 186 15.76 -7.42 -0.58
CA THR A 186 16.19 -7.84 0.76
C THR A 186 15.34 -8.99 1.30
N ILE A 187 14.02 -8.96 1.09
CA ILE A 187 13.13 -10.07 1.46
C ILE A 187 13.48 -11.33 0.68
N PHE A 188 13.72 -11.25 -0.63
CA PHE A 188 14.15 -12.41 -1.42
C PHE A 188 15.51 -12.95 -0.99
N CYS A 189 16.47 -12.09 -0.63
CA CYS A 189 17.76 -12.51 -0.09
C CYS A 189 17.58 -13.35 1.18
N TYR A 190 16.71 -12.89 2.08
CA TYR A 190 16.37 -13.60 3.32
C TYR A 190 15.67 -14.95 3.04
N GLU A 191 14.64 -14.95 2.18
CA GLU A 191 13.92 -16.18 1.80
C GLU A 191 14.81 -17.22 1.08
N ALA A 192 15.84 -16.75 0.38
CA ALA A 192 16.85 -17.62 -0.22
C ALA A 192 17.83 -18.22 0.79
N GLY A 193 17.75 -17.82 2.08
CA GLY A 193 18.69 -18.26 3.12
C GLY A 193 20.10 -17.73 2.92
N LEU A 194 20.26 -16.62 2.18
CA LEU A 194 21.57 -16.03 1.92
C LEU A 194 21.93 -15.04 3.04
N PRO A 195 23.23 -14.85 3.33
CA PRO A 195 23.67 -13.77 4.22
C PRO A 195 23.11 -12.41 3.75
N LEU A 196 22.55 -11.65 4.69
CA LEU A 196 21.98 -10.32 4.42
C LEU A 196 23.10 -9.29 4.21
N THR A 197 23.68 -9.31 3.01
CA THR A 197 24.68 -8.36 2.52
C THR A 197 24.17 -7.63 1.29
N VAL A 198 24.74 -6.47 0.99
CA VAL A 198 24.37 -5.66 -0.18
C VAL A 198 24.60 -6.46 -1.47
N GLU A 199 25.69 -7.20 -1.56
CA GLU A 199 26.03 -8.02 -2.73
C GLU A 199 24.97 -9.10 -2.99
N ASN A 200 24.55 -9.81 -1.96
CA ASN A 200 23.53 -10.87 -2.06
C ASN A 200 22.13 -10.32 -2.35
N ALA A 201 21.79 -9.16 -1.77
CA ALA A 201 20.51 -8.51 -2.02
C ALA A 201 20.45 -7.89 -3.44
N ARG A 202 21.56 -7.30 -3.92
CA ARG A 202 21.63 -6.66 -5.24
C ARG A 202 21.26 -7.57 -6.39
N ILE A 203 21.64 -8.85 -6.33
CA ILE A 203 21.38 -9.82 -7.40
C ILE A 203 19.95 -10.39 -7.36
N GLN A 204 19.17 -10.13 -6.31
CA GLN A 204 17.81 -10.62 -6.19
C GLN A 204 16.83 -9.87 -7.13
N PRO A 205 15.71 -10.52 -7.53
CA PRO A 205 14.69 -9.88 -8.33
C PRO A 205 14.00 -8.77 -7.55
N LYS A 206 13.59 -7.70 -8.24
CA LYS A 206 12.87 -6.57 -7.63
C LYS A 206 11.35 -6.74 -7.59
N HIS A 207 10.78 -7.62 -8.41
CA HIS A 207 9.34 -7.86 -8.44
C HIS A 207 8.97 -9.00 -7.49
N HIS A 208 8.07 -8.73 -6.54
CA HIS A 208 7.72 -9.68 -5.48
C HIS A 208 6.23 -10.07 -5.57
N PRO A 209 5.88 -11.38 -5.62
CA PRO A 209 4.50 -11.83 -5.84
C PRO A 209 3.55 -11.51 -4.67
N ARG A 210 4.07 -11.28 -3.47
CA ARG A 210 3.29 -10.95 -2.26
C ARG A 210 3.30 -9.46 -1.92
N CYS A 211 3.64 -8.61 -2.89
CA CYS A 211 3.67 -7.17 -2.70
C CYS A 211 2.27 -6.58 -2.52
N GLY A 212 2.17 -5.59 -1.63
CA GLY A 212 0.93 -4.85 -1.38
C GLY A 212 0.36 -4.10 -2.60
N THR A 213 1.17 -3.80 -3.62
CA THR A 213 0.66 -3.17 -4.87
C THR A 213 -0.25 -4.10 -5.66
N SER A 214 -0.06 -5.42 -5.56
CA SER A 214 -0.98 -6.42 -6.13
C SER A 214 -2.37 -6.33 -5.49
N PHE A 215 -2.43 -5.95 -4.20
CA PHE A 215 -3.69 -5.75 -3.48
C PHE A 215 -4.57 -4.69 -4.14
N LEU A 216 -3.99 -3.58 -4.62
CA LEU A 216 -4.76 -2.50 -5.25
C LEU A 216 -5.51 -2.96 -6.50
N PHE A 217 -4.88 -3.78 -7.33
CA PHE A 217 -5.53 -4.32 -8.53
C PHE A 217 -6.67 -5.28 -8.17
N VAL A 218 -6.43 -6.17 -7.20
CA VAL A 218 -7.46 -7.11 -6.74
C VAL A 218 -8.64 -6.38 -6.10
N VAL A 219 -8.41 -5.30 -5.34
CA VAL A 219 -9.49 -4.43 -4.80
C VAL A 219 -10.39 -3.93 -5.91
N ILE A 220 -9.83 -3.46 -7.02
CA ILE A 220 -10.63 -2.96 -8.16
C ILE A 220 -11.51 -4.08 -8.73
N ILE A 221 -10.95 -5.26 -8.98
CA ILE A 221 -11.69 -6.40 -9.51
C ILE A 221 -12.80 -6.84 -8.55
N VAL A 222 -12.47 -7.03 -7.27
CA VAL A 222 -13.44 -7.42 -6.24
C VAL A 222 -14.53 -6.35 -6.09
N SER A 223 -14.16 -5.07 -6.15
CA SER A 223 -15.13 -3.95 -6.12
C SER A 223 -16.11 -4.02 -7.30
N ILE A 224 -15.64 -4.30 -8.51
CA ILE A 224 -16.51 -4.47 -9.70
C ILE A 224 -17.47 -5.64 -9.51
N LEU A 225 -16.97 -6.78 -9.05
CA LEU A 225 -17.78 -7.98 -8.82
C LEU A 225 -18.85 -7.74 -7.73
N CYS A 226 -18.45 -7.22 -6.57
CA CYS A 226 -19.37 -6.90 -5.49
C CYS A 226 -20.41 -5.86 -5.91
N SER A 227 -20.01 -4.81 -6.62
CA SER A 227 -20.92 -3.79 -7.13
C SER A 227 -21.91 -4.38 -8.15
N SER A 228 -21.46 -5.27 -9.04
CA SER A 228 -22.33 -5.92 -10.03
C SER A 228 -23.41 -6.76 -9.38
N ILE A 229 -23.09 -7.46 -8.28
CA ILE A 229 -24.07 -8.24 -7.52
C ILE A 229 -25.05 -7.29 -6.81
N VAL A 230 -24.55 -6.34 -6.03
CA VAL A 230 -25.40 -5.48 -5.19
C VAL A 230 -26.31 -4.58 -6.01
N PHE A 231 -25.80 -3.98 -7.08
CA PHE A 231 -26.60 -3.10 -7.94
C PHE A 231 -27.62 -3.82 -8.83
N SER A 232 -27.64 -5.15 -8.83
CA SER A 232 -28.76 -5.91 -9.39
C SER A 232 -30.01 -5.87 -8.52
N TYR A 233 -29.88 -5.52 -7.22
CA TYR A 233 -30.95 -5.52 -6.24
C TYR A 233 -31.33 -4.13 -5.73
N VAL A 234 -30.58 -3.07 -6.08
CA VAL A 234 -30.83 -1.70 -5.63
C VAL A 234 -31.01 -0.76 -6.82
N ASN A 235 -31.60 0.42 -6.58
CA ASN A 235 -31.76 1.42 -7.62
C ASN A 235 -30.40 2.05 -7.98
N TRP A 236 -29.68 1.42 -8.92
CA TRP A 236 -28.35 1.82 -9.38
C TRP A 236 -28.35 3.11 -10.22
N GLN A 237 -29.50 3.59 -10.70
CA GLN A 237 -29.65 4.82 -11.47
C GLN A 237 -29.56 6.08 -10.58
N ASN A 238 -29.90 5.95 -9.29
CA ASN A 238 -29.78 7.04 -8.34
C ASN A 238 -28.29 7.19 -7.90
N ILE A 239 -27.69 8.34 -8.23
CA ILE A 239 -26.27 8.60 -7.93
C ILE A 239 -25.96 8.55 -6.43
N TRP A 240 -26.86 9.04 -5.58
CA TRP A 240 -26.65 9.06 -4.12
C TRP A 240 -26.71 7.66 -3.51
N VAL A 241 -27.64 6.84 -3.99
CA VAL A 241 -27.71 5.41 -3.61
C VAL A 241 -26.42 4.70 -4.04
N ARG A 242 -25.95 4.98 -5.23
CA ARG A 242 -24.74 4.39 -5.78
C ARG A 242 -23.50 4.77 -4.97
N ILE A 243 -23.33 6.03 -4.63
CA ILE A 243 -22.23 6.52 -3.77
C ILE A 243 -22.30 5.88 -2.39
N GLY A 244 -23.46 5.89 -1.74
CA GLY A 244 -23.66 5.30 -0.42
C GLY A 244 -23.35 3.80 -0.40
N MET A 245 -23.78 3.06 -1.43
CA MET A 245 -23.49 1.63 -1.54
C MET A 245 -22.02 1.34 -1.82
N HIS A 246 -21.32 2.14 -2.62
CA HIS A 246 -19.87 2.00 -2.80
C HIS A 246 -19.10 2.21 -1.49
N LEU A 247 -19.50 3.21 -0.69
CA LEU A 247 -18.90 3.43 0.64
C LEU A 247 -19.16 2.26 1.58
N LEU A 248 -20.38 1.73 1.59
CA LEU A 248 -20.73 0.56 2.42
C LEU A 248 -19.95 -0.69 1.98
N LEU A 249 -19.73 -0.86 0.68
CA LEU A 249 -19.00 -2.00 0.12
C LEU A 249 -17.48 -1.93 0.37
N LEU A 250 -16.91 -0.81 0.80
CA LEU A 250 -15.46 -0.71 1.07
C LEU A 250 -15.00 -1.78 2.07
N ILE A 251 -15.74 -1.98 3.17
CA ILE A 251 -15.37 -2.94 4.22
C ILE A 251 -15.31 -4.37 3.69
N PRO A 252 -16.40 -4.92 3.09
CA PRO A 252 -16.35 -6.28 2.54
C PRO A 252 -15.38 -6.41 1.37
N VAL A 253 -15.23 -5.42 0.50
CA VAL A 253 -14.28 -5.46 -0.62
C VAL A 253 -12.85 -5.59 -0.12
N VAL A 254 -12.43 -4.73 0.83
CA VAL A 254 -11.10 -4.80 1.43
C VAL A 254 -10.89 -6.13 2.15
N GLY A 255 -11.89 -6.59 2.91
CA GLY A 255 -11.82 -7.85 3.63
C GLY A 255 -11.69 -9.06 2.72
N ILE A 256 -12.50 -9.16 1.67
CA ILE A 256 -12.44 -10.24 0.66
C ILE A 256 -11.09 -10.20 -0.06
N THR A 257 -10.63 -9.02 -0.46
CA THR A 257 -9.32 -8.86 -1.12
C THR A 257 -8.17 -9.31 -0.21
N TYR A 258 -8.24 -8.99 1.07
CA TYR A 258 -7.24 -9.44 2.05
C TYR A 258 -7.18 -10.97 2.14
N GLU A 259 -8.35 -11.63 2.28
CA GLU A 259 -8.41 -13.10 2.33
C GLU A 259 -7.90 -13.73 1.03
N PHE A 260 -8.26 -13.15 -0.10
CA PHE A 260 -7.79 -13.60 -1.41
C PHE A 260 -6.25 -13.51 -1.51
N ASN A 261 -5.66 -12.37 -1.18
CA ASN A 261 -4.21 -12.19 -1.22
C ASN A 261 -3.48 -13.11 -0.23
N ARG A 262 -4.07 -13.33 0.95
CA ARG A 262 -3.55 -14.29 1.92
C ARG A 262 -3.57 -15.72 1.38
N LEU A 263 -4.63 -16.10 0.68
CA LEU A 263 -4.73 -17.42 0.04
C LEU A 263 -3.68 -17.57 -1.06
N VAL A 264 -3.58 -16.58 -1.95
CA VAL A 264 -2.61 -16.56 -3.06
C VAL A 264 -1.16 -16.56 -2.54
N GLY A 265 -0.88 -15.79 -1.48
CA GLY A 265 0.47 -15.70 -0.88
C GLY A 265 0.96 -17.01 -0.26
N ARG A 266 0.03 -17.87 0.22
CA ARG A 266 0.36 -19.16 0.83
C ARG A 266 0.67 -20.27 -0.17
N HIS A 267 0.17 -20.17 -1.40
CA HIS A 267 0.28 -21.23 -2.39
C HIS A 267 1.14 -20.78 -3.57
N ASP A 268 1.89 -21.69 -4.14
CA ASP A 268 2.63 -21.47 -5.39
C ASP A 268 2.26 -22.55 -6.39
N ASN A 269 1.26 -22.24 -7.18
CA ASN A 269 0.81 -23.10 -8.26
C ASN A 269 0.49 -22.25 -9.51
N ALA A 270 0.20 -22.89 -10.62
CA ALA A 270 -0.09 -22.21 -11.87
C ALA A 270 -1.23 -21.19 -11.74
N LEU A 271 -2.27 -21.52 -10.93
CA LEU A 271 -3.41 -20.64 -10.71
C LEU A 271 -3.00 -19.37 -9.94
N THR A 272 -2.25 -19.51 -8.85
CA THR A 272 -1.82 -18.34 -8.06
C THR A 272 -0.85 -17.45 -8.84
N ARG A 273 -0.03 -18.02 -9.71
CA ARG A 273 0.84 -17.25 -10.62
C ARG A 273 0.03 -16.42 -11.62
N VAL A 274 -1.01 -17.01 -12.23
CA VAL A 274 -1.93 -16.28 -13.13
C VAL A 274 -2.67 -15.17 -12.38
N LEU A 275 -3.18 -15.46 -11.19
CA LEU A 275 -3.91 -14.49 -10.37
C LEU A 275 -3.02 -13.33 -9.89
N SER A 276 -1.73 -13.59 -9.65
CA SER A 276 -0.76 -12.55 -9.25
C SER A 276 -0.19 -11.76 -10.44
N ALA A 277 -0.29 -12.28 -11.67
CA ALA A 277 0.35 -11.69 -12.85
C ALA A 277 -0.02 -10.20 -13.08
N PRO A 278 -1.29 -9.77 -12.96
CA PRO A 278 -1.62 -8.35 -13.12
C PRO A 278 -0.97 -7.46 -12.05
N GLY A 279 -0.91 -7.93 -10.81
CA GLY A 279 -0.22 -7.23 -9.72
C GLY A 279 1.29 -7.15 -9.95
N MET A 280 1.90 -8.23 -10.41
CA MET A 280 3.32 -8.25 -10.80
C MET A 280 3.60 -7.28 -11.96
N TRP A 281 2.69 -7.18 -12.93
CA TRP A 281 2.81 -6.23 -14.03
C TRP A 281 2.77 -4.77 -13.54
N LEU A 282 1.91 -4.44 -12.57
CA LEU A 282 1.86 -3.10 -11.98
C LEU A 282 3.18 -2.68 -11.33
N GLN A 283 3.97 -3.63 -10.83
CA GLN A 283 5.27 -3.35 -10.23
C GLN A 283 6.29 -2.76 -11.21
N ASN A 284 6.07 -2.87 -12.52
CA ASN A 284 6.89 -2.14 -13.51
C ASN A 284 6.80 -0.62 -13.35
N PHE A 285 5.75 -0.11 -12.73
CA PHE A 285 5.54 1.32 -12.47
C PHE A 285 5.83 1.73 -11.03
N THR A 286 5.79 0.78 -10.09
CA THR A 286 5.86 1.06 -8.63
C THR A 286 7.12 0.52 -7.97
N VAL A 287 8.00 -0.15 -8.72
CA VAL A 287 9.24 -0.73 -8.20
C VAL A 287 10.39 -0.40 -9.14
N ASN A 288 11.37 0.33 -8.63
CA ASN A 288 12.58 0.68 -9.37
C ASN A 288 13.81 -0.04 -8.82
N GLU A 289 14.91 0.00 -9.58
CA GLU A 289 16.19 -0.54 -9.14
C GLU A 289 16.78 0.35 -8.05
N PRO A 290 17.07 -0.21 -6.84
CA PRO A 290 17.69 0.54 -5.76
C PRO A 290 19.20 0.69 -5.97
N ASP A 291 19.78 1.71 -5.35
CA ASP A 291 21.23 1.78 -5.13
C ASP A 291 21.65 1.01 -3.86
N ASP A 292 22.97 0.88 -3.67
CA ASP A 292 23.52 0.12 -2.54
C ASP A 292 23.16 0.73 -1.19
N SER A 293 23.09 2.03 -1.09
CA SER A 293 22.73 2.74 0.13
C SER A 293 21.29 2.45 0.56
N MET A 294 20.39 2.24 -0.40
CA MET A 294 19.00 1.84 -0.13
C MET A 294 18.90 0.38 0.32
N LEU A 295 19.74 -0.49 -0.25
CA LEU A 295 19.84 -1.89 0.19
C LEU A 295 20.36 -2.00 1.63
N GLU A 296 21.32 -1.17 2.04
CA GLU A 296 21.78 -1.10 3.43
C GLU A 296 20.63 -0.77 4.39
N VAL A 297 19.81 0.24 4.05
CA VAL A 297 18.63 0.62 4.85
C VAL A 297 17.64 -0.54 4.96
N ALA A 298 17.37 -1.23 3.84
CA ALA A 298 16.44 -2.36 3.80
C ALA A 298 16.93 -3.55 4.63
N ILE A 299 18.23 -3.86 4.53
CA ILE A 299 18.87 -4.94 5.29
C ILE A 299 18.83 -4.63 6.78
N GLU A 300 19.15 -3.41 7.18
CA GLU A 300 19.08 -3.01 8.58
C GLU A 300 17.66 -3.09 9.13
N ALA A 301 16.68 -2.57 8.37
CA ALA A 301 15.27 -2.63 8.76
C ALA A 301 14.78 -4.09 8.91
N LEU A 302 15.21 -5.00 8.02
CA LEU A 302 14.84 -6.40 8.11
C LEU A 302 15.47 -7.07 9.34
N LYS A 303 16.76 -6.85 9.61
CA LYS A 303 17.46 -7.41 10.78
C LYS A 303 16.78 -7.06 12.10
N LEU A 304 16.27 -5.84 12.22
CA LEU A 304 15.61 -5.36 13.44
C LEU A 304 14.27 -6.04 13.73
N VAL A 305 13.64 -6.67 12.74
CA VAL A 305 12.32 -7.31 12.88
C VAL A 305 12.35 -8.83 12.77
N LEU A 306 13.54 -9.42 12.58
CA LEU A 306 13.68 -10.87 12.58
C LEU A 306 13.24 -11.43 13.94
N PRO A 307 12.45 -12.52 13.95
CA PRO A 307 12.04 -13.16 15.19
C PRO A 307 13.25 -13.84 15.89
N GLU A 308 13.21 -13.88 17.21
CA GLU A 308 14.21 -14.60 18.01
C GLU A 308 14.08 -16.11 17.84
N GLU A 309 12.84 -16.61 17.64
CA GLU A 309 12.56 -18.02 17.38
C GLU A 309 12.52 -18.29 15.87
N GLU A 310 13.37 -19.17 15.40
CA GLU A 310 13.44 -19.55 13.99
C GLU A 310 12.10 -20.12 13.49
N GLY A 311 11.61 -19.58 12.38
CA GLY A 311 10.38 -20.03 11.72
C GLY A 311 9.09 -19.37 12.21
N LYS A 312 9.11 -18.48 13.20
CA LYS A 312 7.94 -17.74 13.68
C LYS A 312 7.38 -16.76 12.62
N ASP A 313 8.18 -16.38 11.66
CA ASP A 313 7.84 -15.56 10.52
C ASP A 313 7.41 -16.35 9.28
N ARG A 314 7.36 -17.68 9.34
CA ARG A 314 6.93 -18.51 8.21
C ARG A 314 5.41 -18.41 7.97
N TRP A 315 5.02 -18.42 6.70
CA TRP A 315 3.61 -18.43 6.27
C TRP A 315 2.90 -19.76 6.61
#